data_4bae745e877eb861137912759e550b2f
#
_entry.id   4bae745e877eb861137912759e550b2f
#
_cell.length_a   1.000
_cell.length_b   1.000
_cell.length_c   1.000
_cell.angle_alpha   90.00
_cell.angle_beta   90.00
_cell.angle_gamma   90.00
#
_symmetry.space_group_name_H-M   'P 1'
#
loop_
_entity.id
_entity.type
_entity.pdbx_description
1 polymer ?
#
loop_
_entity_poly.entity_id
_entity_poly.type
_entity_poly.pdbx_seq_one_letter_code
_entity_poly.pdbx_strand_id
1 'polypeptide(L)'
;MKFPDWLPVYGDTKYRGPCPAESVEQATAISYIRRKWPDAYGVLVLHPRNEGKRNWRQAAKHRAEGMTTGASDIIIPARVPFVCEIKREDHTKSRWEDGQREYLAAALKAGAFVCVALGAEGVKEALNDYQKAVC
;
A
#
# COMPACT_ATOMS: atom_id res chain seq x y z
N MET A 1 -0.55 0.89 -16.27
CA MET A 1 0.70 0.35 -15.70
C MET A 1 0.69 -1.17 -15.74
N LYS A 2 1.85 -1.78 -15.72
CA LYS A 2 1.97 -3.24 -15.72
C LYS A 2 2.19 -3.75 -14.31
N PHE A 3 1.57 -4.88 -13.99
CA PHE A 3 1.71 -5.52 -12.69
C PHE A 3 2.49 -6.83 -12.85
N PRO A 4 3.48 -7.08 -11.97
CA PRO A 4 4.18 -8.37 -11.99
C PRO A 4 3.21 -9.54 -11.77
N ASP A 5 3.48 -10.69 -12.41
CA ASP A 5 2.60 -11.86 -12.32
C ASP A 5 2.42 -12.38 -10.89
N TRP A 6 3.46 -12.21 -10.06
CA TRP A 6 3.44 -12.68 -8.67
C TRP A 6 2.66 -11.79 -7.71
N LEU A 7 2.24 -10.60 -8.16
CA LEU A 7 1.64 -9.57 -7.30
C LEU A 7 0.13 -9.57 -7.45
N PRO A 8 -0.63 -9.89 -6.39
CA PRO A 8 -2.09 -9.76 -6.43
C PRO A 8 -2.53 -8.32 -6.61
N VAL A 9 -3.49 -8.10 -7.50
CA VAL A 9 -4.07 -6.80 -7.78
C VAL A 9 -5.55 -6.85 -7.42
N TYR A 10 -5.99 -5.93 -6.58
CA TYR A 10 -7.37 -5.82 -6.14
C TYR A 10 -8.01 -4.56 -6.70
N GLY A 11 -9.27 -4.68 -7.10
CA GLY A 11 -10.01 -3.61 -7.76
C GLY A 11 -10.26 -3.92 -9.23
N ASP A 12 -10.90 -2.98 -9.94
CA ASP A 12 -11.25 -3.16 -11.34
C ASP A 12 -10.12 -2.67 -12.24
N THR A 13 -9.33 -3.60 -12.77
CA THR A 13 -8.20 -3.28 -13.65
C THR A 13 -8.63 -2.70 -14.99
N LYS A 14 -9.90 -2.77 -15.32
CA LYS A 14 -10.45 -2.28 -16.61
C LYS A 14 -11.03 -0.88 -16.50
N TYR A 15 -11.21 -0.37 -15.30
CA TYR A 15 -11.79 0.95 -15.13
C TYR A 15 -10.91 2.02 -15.80
N ARG A 16 -11.58 2.94 -16.51
CA ARG A 16 -10.96 4.13 -17.11
C ARG A 16 -11.86 5.31 -16.88
N GLY A 17 -11.28 6.44 -16.47
CA GLY A 17 -12.04 7.66 -16.30
C GLY A 17 -11.69 8.43 -15.04
N PRO A 18 -12.57 9.37 -14.63
CA PRO A 18 -12.33 10.18 -13.44
C PRO A 18 -12.22 9.33 -12.18
N CYS A 19 -11.28 9.67 -11.33
CA CYS A 19 -11.07 9.00 -10.05
C CYS A 19 -10.29 9.89 -9.10
N PRO A 20 -10.44 9.68 -7.77
CA PRO A 20 -9.67 10.45 -6.79
C PRO A 20 -8.17 10.24 -6.91
N ALA A 21 -7.40 11.16 -6.36
CA ALA A 21 -5.95 11.00 -6.21
C ALA A 21 -5.62 9.88 -5.22
N GLU A 22 -4.43 9.31 -5.33
CA GLU A 22 -3.98 8.23 -4.44
C GLU A 22 -4.06 8.61 -2.97
N SER A 23 -3.68 9.84 -2.62
CA SER A 23 -3.73 10.32 -1.23
C SER A 23 -5.14 10.35 -0.66
N VAL A 24 -6.14 10.67 -1.47
CA VAL A 24 -7.55 10.66 -1.05
C VAL A 24 -8.01 9.23 -0.81
N GLU A 25 -7.69 8.34 -1.70
CA GLU A 25 -8.02 6.92 -1.57
C GLU A 25 -7.36 6.30 -0.36
N GLN A 26 -6.12 6.66 -0.11
CA GLN A 26 -5.38 6.20 1.07
C GLN A 26 -6.05 6.65 2.37
N ALA A 27 -6.42 7.93 2.46
CA ALA A 27 -7.12 8.45 3.65
C ALA A 27 -8.45 7.73 3.87
N THR A 28 -9.18 7.44 2.82
CA THR A 28 -10.44 6.69 2.88
C THR A 28 -10.21 5.27 3.39
N ALA A 29 -9.18 4.60 2.87
CA ALA A 29 -8.85 3.23 3.29
C ALA A 29 -8.41 3.18 4.76
N ILE A 30 -7.57 4.10 5.20
CA ILE A 30 -7.11 4.18 6.59
C ILE A 30 -8.31 4.42 7.52
N SER A 31 -9.19 5.35 7.17
CA SER A 31 -10.40 5.62 7.95
C SER A 31 -11.28 4.38 8.08
N TYR A 32 -11.44 3.63 6.98
CA TYR A 32 -12.18 2.37 6.97
C TYR A 32 -11.59 1.36 7.95
N ILE A 33 -10.27 1.16 7.91
CA ILE A 33 -9.57 0.20 8.78
C ILE A 33 -9.75 0.59 10.26
N ARG A 34 -9.58 1.87 10.58
CA ARG A 34 -9.69 2.39 11.94
C ARG A 34 -11.12 2.26 12.50
N ARG A 35 -12.13 2.41 11.65
CA ARG A 35 -13.52 2.27 12.07
C ARG A 35 -13.94 0.81 12.20
N LYS A 36 -13.47 -0.05 11.30
CA LYS A 36 -13.88 -1.46 11.30
C LYS A 36 -13.20 -2.27 12.40
N TRP A 37 -11.93 -1.98 12.67
CA TRP A 37 -11.16 -2.71 13.67
C TRP A 37 -10.46 -1.73 14.64
N PRO A 38 -11.24 -0.98 15.45
CA PRO A 38 -10.68 0.09 16.28
C PRO A 38 -9.66 -0.39 17.31
N ASP A 39 -9.78 -1.63 17.80
CA ASP A 39 -8.91 -2.17 18.85
C ASP A 39 -7.88 -3.17 18.31
N ALA A 40 -7.84 -3.38 17.01
CA ALA A 40 -6.92 -4.33 16.37
C ALA A 40 -6.15 -3.64 15.24
N TYR A 41 -6.52 -3.92 14.00
CA TYR A 41 -5.79 -3.35 12.84
C TYR A 41 -5.81 -1.82 12.83
N GLY A 42 -6.87 -1.20 13.35
CA GLY A 42 -7.00 0.26 13.39
C GLY A 42 -5.97 0.94 14.30
N VAL A 43 -5.51 0.25 15.34
CA VAL A 43 -4.43 0.74 16.21
C VAL A 43 -3.08 0.56 15.56
N LEU A 44 -2.92 -0.48 14.75
CA LEU A 44 -1.64 -0.89 14.19
C LEU A 44 -1.33 -0.28 12.83
N VAL A 45 -2.36 0.06 12.06
CA VAL A 45 -2.17 0.51 10.67
C VAL A 45 -1.33 1.77 10.61
N LEU A 46 -0.40 1.78 9.67
CA LEU A 46 0.46 2.94 9.46
C LEU A 46 0.70 3.19 7.98
N HIS A 47 1.03 4.44 7.67
CA HIS A 47 1.48 4.87 6.35
C HIS A 47 2.91 5.41 6.51
N PRO A 48 3.93 4.75 5.94
CA PRO A 48 5.28 5.30 5.95
C PRO A 48 5.36 6.55 5.08
N ARG A 49 5.70 7.69 5.67
CA ARG A 49 5.87 8.92 4.93
C ARG A 49 7.29 8.99 4.38
N ASN A 50 7.41 8.83 3.06
CA ASN A 50 8.69 9.00 2.43
C ASN A 50 8.59 9.79 1.11
N GLU A 51 7.52 10.57 0.96
CA GLU A 51 7.34 11.48 -0.14
C GLU A 51 7.85 12.88 0.20
N GLY A 52 8.04 13.71 -0.81
CA GLY A 52 8.48 15.08 -0.70
C GLY A 52 9.83 15.29 -1.35
N LYS A 53 10.02 16.52 -1.86
CA LYS A 53 11.29 16.89 -2.48
C LYS A 53 12.30 17.22 -1.39
N ARG A 54 13.49 16.66 -1.52
CA ARG A 54 14.60 16.95 -0.61
C ARG A 54 15.94 16.77 -1.35
N ASN A 55 16.96 17.46 -0.89
CA ASN A 55 18.28 17.30 -1.46
C ASN A 55 18.89 15.95 -1.02
N TRP A 56 20.03 15.59 -1.63
CA TRP A 56 20.67 14.31 -1.35
C TRP A 56 21.12 14.15 0.12
N ARG A 57 21.47 15.26 0.80
CA ARG A 57 21.85 15.23 2.22
C ARG A 57 20.65 14.88 3.10
N GLN A 58 19.51 15.51 2.84
CA GLN A 58 18.28 15.23 3.56
C GLN A 58 17.81 13.80 3.29
N ALA A 59 17.90 13.35 2.04
CA ALA A 59 17.55 11.98 1.68
C ALA A 59 18.44 10.97 2.43
N ALA A 60 19.75 11.20 2.45
CA ALA A 60 20.70 10.33 3.16
C ALA A 60 20.42 10.30 4.66
N LYS A 61 20.15 11.48 5.26
CA LYS A 61 19.79 11.58 6.68
C LYS A 61 18.53 10.79 7.00
N HIS A 62 17.47 10.98 6.21
CA HIS A 62 16.20 10.29 6.44
C HIS A 62 16.34 8.77 6.28
N ARG A 63 17.13 8.31 5.32
CA ARG A 63 17.41 6.87 5.17
C ARG A 63 18.13 6.31 6.38
N ALA A 64 19.14 7.03 6.88
CA ALA A 64 19.87 6.63 8.08
C ALA A 64 18.94 6.55 9.30
N GLU A 65 17.91 7.39 9.33
CA GLU A 65 16.90 7.43 10.40
C GLU A 65 15.78 6.41 10.19
N GLY A 66 15.84 5.59 9.13
CA GLY A 66 14.88 4.52 8.92
C GLY A 66 13.86 4.73 7.80
N MET A 67 13.96 5.82 7.04
CA MET A 67 13.11 5.99 5.87
C MET A 67 13.53 5.00 4.79
N THR A 68 12.59 4.24 4.25
CA THR A 68 12.86 3.20 3.27
C THR A 68 12.24 3.57 1.93
N THR A 69 13.08 3.65 0.89
CA THR A 69 12.61 3.94 -0.46
C THR A 69 11.64 2.86 -0.93
N GLY A 70 10.50 3.29 -1.42
CA GLY A 70 9.50 2.38 -1.98
C GLY A 70 8.63 1.66 -0.96
N ALA A 71 8.75 1.98 0.33
CA ALA A 71 7.86 1.41 1.35
C ALA A 71 6.39 1.61 0.97
N SER A 72 5.58 0.57 1.12
CA SER A 72 4.19 0.56 0.69
C SER A 72 3.32 1.54 1.48
N ASP A 73 2.21 1.96 0.87
CA ASP A 73 1.33 3.00 1.41
C ASP A 73 0.63 2.59 2.70
N ILE A 74 0.26 1.33 2.83
CA ILE A 74 -0.45 0.82 4.02
C ILE A 74 0.28 -0.41 4.53
N ILE A 75 0.66 -0.37 5.80
CA ILE A 75 1.28 -1.50 6.50
C ILE A 75 0.51 -1.74 7.79
N ILE A 76 0.11 -2.99 7.99
CA ILE A 76 -0.45 -3.45 9.27
C ILE A 76 0.55 -4.47 9.83
N PRO A 77 1.30 -4.13 10.90
CA PRO A 77 2.32 -5.02 11.45
C PRO A 77 1.71 -6.06 12.39
N ALA A 78 0.80 -6.86 11.86
CA ALA A 78 0.19 -7.98 12.57
C ALA A 78 1.08 -9.22 12.45
N ARG A 79 0.63 -10.37 12.96
CA ARG A 79 1.37 -11.62 12.93
C ARG A 79 1.79 -11.98 11.49
N VAL A 80 0.85 -11.88 10.56
CA VAL A 80 1.16 -11.85 9.13
C VAL A 80 0.97 -10.41 8.71
N PRO A 81 2.03 -9.68 8.39
CA PRO A 81 1.86 -8.28 8.00
C PRO A 81 1.04 -8.12 6.72
N PHE A 82 0.18 -7.12 6.73
CA PHE A 82 -0.52 -6.69 5.51
C PHE A 82 0.26 -5.53 4.92
N VAL A 83 0.69 -5.67 3.66
CA VAL A 83 1.53 -4.69 2.98
C VAL A 83 0.88 -4.37 1.63
N CYS A 84 0.37 -3.17 1.50
CA CYS A 84 -0.47 -2.78 0.37
C CYS A 84 0.01 -1.47 -0.26
N GLU A 85 0.27 -1.50 -1.56
CA GLU A 85 0.52 -0.31 -2.36
C GLU A 85 -0.79 0.15 -2.99
N ILE A 86 -1.14 1.43 -2.83
CA ILE A 86 -2.35 1.99 -3.43
C ILE A 86 -2.00 2.65 -4.76
N LYS A 87 -2.84 2.38 -5.76
CA LYS A 87 -2.82 3.08 -7.03
C LYS A 87 -4.22 3.60 -7.32
N ARG A 88 -4.34 4.54 -8.26
CA ARG A 88 -5.64 5.13 -8.61
C ARG A 88 -6.55 4.06 -9.21
N GLU A 89 -7.87 4.26 -9.10
CA GLU A 89 -8.83 3.34 -9.73
C GLU A 89 -8.55 3.16 -11.21
N ASP A 90 -8.30 4.26 -11.93
CA ASP A 90 -7.78 4.20 -13.29
C ASP A 90 -6.25 4.12 -13.19
N HIS A 91 -5.71 2.90 -13.19
CA HIS A 91 -4.29 2.69 -12.98
C HIS A 91 -3.42 3.22 -14.12
N THR A 92 -4.00 3.58 -15.26
CA THR A 92 -3.25 4.23 -16.33
C THR A 92 -2.79 5.64 -15.94
N LYS A 93 -3.39 6.20 -14.87
CA LYS A 93 -3.02 7.49 -14.30
C LYS A 93 -2.01 7.36 -13.15
N SER A 94 -1.57 6.15 -12.87
CA SER A 94 -0.56 5.85 -11.85
C SER A 94 0.68 5.24 -12.52
N ARG A 95 1.76 5.17 -11.75
CA ARG A 95 3.00 4.52 -12.18
C ARG A 95 3.71 3.91 -10.98
N TRP A 96 4.62 2.99 -11.26
CA TRP A 96 5.53 2.51 -10.24
C TRP A 96 6.57 3.58 -9.95
N GLU A 97 6.77 3.88 -8.68
CA GLU A 97 7.89 4.70 -8.22
C GLU A 97 9.06 3.81 -7.84
N ASP A 98 10.24 4.43 -7.71
CA ASP A 98 11.47 3.70 -7.39
C ASP A 98 11.33 2.90 -6.10
N GLY A 99 11.68 1.62 -6.17
CA GLY A 99 11.72 0.74 -5.02
C GLY A 99 10.39 0.10 -4.62
N GLN A 100 9.27 0.52 -5.17
CA GLN A 100 7.95 0.00 -4.74
C GLN A 100 7.79 -1.50 -5.01
N ARG A 101 8.14 -1.95 -6.20
CA ARG A 101 8.03 -3.38 -6.54
C ARG A 101 9.03 -4.21 -5.75
N GLU A 102 10.22 -3.71 -5.57
CA GLU A 102 11.29 -4.37 -4.80
C GLU A 102 10.89 -4.51 -3.34
N TYR A 103 10.25 -3.49 -2.77
CA TYR A 103 9.74 -3.54 -1.40
C TYR A 103 8.68 -4.62 -1.23
N LEU A 104 7.69 -4.65 -2.15
CA LEU A 104 6.64 -5.68 -2.13
C LEU A 104 7.23 -7.09 -2.27
N ALA A 105 8.20 -7.26 -3.17
CA ALA A 105 8.84 -8.56 -3.37
C ALA A 105 9.58 -9.01 -2.11
N ALA A 106 10.30 -8.10 -1.45
CA ALA A 106 11.01 -8.40 -0.21
C ALA A 106 10.03 -8.75 0.93
N ALA A 107 8.94 -8.01 1.03
CA ALA A 107 7.90 -8.27 2.04
C ALA A 107 7.24 -9.64 1.82
N LEU A 108 6.95 -9.97 0.57
CA LEU A 108 6.39 -11.29 0.23
C LEU A 108 7.35 -12.41 0.63
N LYS A 109 8.62 -12.27 0.32
CA LYS A 109 9.65 -13.25 0.67
C LYS A 109 9.76 -13.42 2.19
N ALA A 110 9.53 -12.34 2.94
CA ALA A 110 9.58 -12.35 4.40
C ALA A 110 8.31 -12.91 5.04
N GLY A 111 7.28 -13.26 4.24
CA GLY A 111 6.06 -13.89 4.75
C GLY A 111 4.86 -12.95 4.87
N ALA A 112 4.95 -11.73 4.42
CA ALA A 112 3.81 -10.80 4.46
C ALA A 112 2.77 -11.13 3.39
N PHE A 113 1.53 -10.71 3.65
CA PHE A 113 0.50 -10.63 2.63
C PHE A 113 0.71 -9.33 1.86
N VAL A 114 1.05 -9.43 0.58
CA VAL A 114 1.35 -8.25 -0.23
C VAL A 114 0.32 -8.08 -1.35
N CYS A 115 0.04 -6.85 -1.72
CA CYS A 115 -0.87 -6.56 -2.82
C CYS A 115 -0.71 -5.13 -3.34
N VAL A 116 -1.30 -4.92 -4.52
CA VAL A 116 -1.63 -3.59 -5.03
C VAL A 116 -3.14 -3.46 -4.98
N ALA A 117 -3.63 -2.32 -4.53
CA ALA A 117 -5.06 -2.03 -4.51
C ALA A 117 -5.36 -0.80 -5.36
N LEU A 118 -6.36 -0.91 -6.21
CA LEU A 118 -6.83 0.17 -7.06
C LEU A 118 -7.96 0.90 -6.33
N GLY A 119 -7.62 2.02 -5.71
CA GLY A 119 -8.54 2.78 -4.88
C GLY A 119 -8.85 2.13 -3.54
N ALA A 120 -9.64 2.80 -2.72
CA ALA A 120 -10.02 2.31 -1.39
C ALA A 120 -10.86 1.03 -1.47
N GLU A 121 -11.69 0.89 -2.50
CA GLU A 121 -12.47 -0.34 -2.69
C GLU A 121 -11.55 -1.55 -2.93
N GLY A 122 -10.47 -1.36 -3.66
CA GLY A 122 -9.45 -2.41 -3.82
C GLY A 122 -8.83 -2.80 -2.49
N VAL A 123 -8.57 -1.84 -1.61
CA VAL A 123 -8.05 -2.12 -0.27
C VAL A 123 -9.04 -2.96 0.54
N LYS A 124 -10.33 -2.66 0.46
CA LYS A 124 -11.36 -3.44 1.16
C LYS A 124 -11.41 -4.89 0.68
N GLU A 125 -11.33 -5.10 -0.64
CA GLU A 125 -11.26 -6.44 -1.21
C GLU A 125 -10.02 -7.19 -0.72
N ALA A 126 -8.87 -6.52 -0.73
CA ALA A 126 -7.62 -7.11 -0.26
C ALA A 126 -7.71 -7.52 1.22
N LEU A 127 -8.31 -6.67 2.04
CA LEU A 127 -8.49 -6.96 3.47
C LEU A 127 -9.41 -8.15 3.70
N ASN A 128 -10.45 -8.32 2.88
CA ASN A 128 -11.32 -9.49 2.97
C ASN A 128 -10.52 -10.77 2.69
N ASP A 129 -9.70 -10.79 1.66
CA ASP A 129 -8.86 -11.94 1.35
C ASP A 129 -7.80 -12.16 2.42
N TYR A 130 -7.21 -11.09 2.92
CA TYR A 130 -6.21 -11.14 3.99
C TYR A 130 -6.79 -11.84 5.23
N GLN A 131 -7.97 -11.43 5.66
CA GLN A 131 -8.60 -12.05 6.82
C GLN A 131 -8.87 -13.53 6.64
N LYS A 132 -9.29 -13.93 5.44
CA LYS A 132 -9.49 -15.36 5.13
C LYS A 132 -8.18 -16.13 5.16
N ALA A 133 -7.09 -15.51 4.72
CA ALA A 133 -5.79 -16.16 4.64
C ALA A 133 -5.12 -16.35 6.01
N VAL A 134 -5.39 -15.45 6.96
CA VAL A 134 -4.70 -15.43 8.26
C VAL A 134 -5.56 -15.94 9.43
N CYS A 135 -6.84 -16.17 9.21
CA CYS A 135 -7.75 -16.68 10.24
C CYS A 135 -8.01 -18.15 10.10
#